data_6756a27034eb995c1cbe8886fa70595d
#
_entry.id   6756a27034eb995c1cbe8886fa70595d
#
_cell.length_a   1.000
_cell.length_b   1.000
_cell.length_c   1.000
_cell.angle_alpha   90.00
_cell.angle_beta   90.00
_cell.angle_gamma   90.00
#
_symmetry.space_group_name_H-M   'P 1'
#
loop_
_entity.id
_entity.type
_entity.pdbx_description
1 polymer ?
#
loop_
_entity_poly.entity_id
_entity_poly.type
_entity_poly.pdbx_seq_one_letter_code
_entity_poly.pdbx_strand_id
1 'polypeptide(L)'
;MANEPAIGAIDRLQRSSRDVTTLPAVISRWLSSVLPGGAAPEVTVESGVDSTGMSSETIILTARWQQDGRSIQQKLVARVAPAAEDVPVFPTYRLDHQFEVIRLVGELTDVPVPRVRWIETTGDVLGTPFFLMDYVEGVVPPDVMPYTFGDNWFADAPAERQRQLQDATVAALATLHSIPNAQNTFSFLTQGRTSDTTLHRHFNWVRSWYDFAVEGIGRSPLLERSFEWLQSHWPDDAAAREPD
;
A
#
# COMPACT_ATOMS: atom_id res chain seq x y z
N MET A 1 -0.12 -1.66 -40.57
CA MET A 1 0.56 -0.64 -39.76
C MET A 1 -0.06 -0.71 -38.37
N ALA A 2 0.62 -1.37 -37.44
CA ALA A 2 0.18 -1.50 -36.07
C ALA A 2 0.42 -0.14 -35.37
N ASN A 3 -0.61 0.39 -34.77
CA ASN A 3 -0.58 1.63 -34.00
C ASN A 3 0.17 1.35 -32.70
N GLU A 4 1.40 1.84 -32.56
CA GLU A 4 2.11 1.84 -31.27
C GLU A 4 1.31 2.70 -30.29
N PRO A 5 0.94 2.19 -29.12
CA PRO A 5 0.34 3.03 -28.09
C PRO A 5 1.40 4.06 -27.64
N ALA A 6 1.03 5.33 -27.73
CA ALA A 6 1.90 6.44 -27.36
C ALA A 6 2.34 6.31 -25.89
N ILE A 7 3.63 6.09 -25.68
CA ILE A 7 4.31 6.06 -24.35
C ILE A 7 3.95 7.30 -23.49
N GLY A 8 3.55 8.40 -24.12
CA GLY A 8 3.10 9.61 -23.43
C GLY A 8 1.73 9.54 -22.73
N ALA A 9 0.94 8.46 -22.91
CA ALA A 9 -0.33 8.29 -22.21
C ALA A 9 -0.15 7.68 -20.80
N ILE A 10 0.87 6.85 -20.63
CA ILE A 10 1.18 6.18 -19.34
C ILE A 10 1.73 7.22 -18.32
N ASP A 11 2.52 8.18 -18.78
CA ASP A 11 3.11 9.25 -17.96
C ASP A 11 2.05 10.20 -17.36
N ARG A 12 0.84 10.25 -17.95
CA ARG A 12 -0.29 11.06 -17.47
C ARG A 12 -1.16 10.35 -16.42
N LEU A 13 -1.12 9.02 -16.37
CA LEU A 13 -1.92 8.21 -15.45
C LEU A 13 -1.31 8.13 -14.04
N GLN A 14 -0.07 8.57 -13.86
CA GLN A 14 0.68 8.45 -12.61
C GLN A 14 0.85 9.76 -11.83
N ARG A 15 0.29 10.86 -12.31
CA ARG A 15 0.44 12.15 -11.63
C ARG A 15 -0.69 12.36 -10.65
N SER A 16 -0.32 12.51 -9.37
CA SER A 16 -1.22 13.09 -8.37
C SER A 16 -1.70 14.48 -8.84
N SER A 17 -3.00 14.72 -8.79
CA SER A 17 -3.61 16.03 -9.03
C SER A 17 -3.38 17.00 -7.86
N ARG A 18 -2.77 16.56 -6.78
CA ARG A 18 -2.61 17.26 -5.51
C ARG A 18 -1.59 18.40 -5.61
N ASP A 19 -1.97 19.59 -5.12
CA ASP A 19 -1.06 20.75 -5.05
C ASP A 19 -0.06 20.56 -3.90
N VAL A 20 1.17 20.15 -4.25
CA VAL A 20 2.26 19.93 -3.30
C VAL A 20 2.68 21.18 -2.53
N THR A 21 2.37 22.38 -3.03
CA THR A 21 2.77 23.63 -2.37
C THR A 21 1.96 23.95 -1.12
N THR A 22 0.75 23.43 -1.03
CA THR A 22 -0.15 23.61 0.11
C THR A 22 0.04 22.54 1.20
N LEU A 23 0.60 21.38 0.85
CA LEU A 23 0.77 20.24 1.75
C LEU A 23 1.48 20.56 3.07
N PRO A 24 2.61 21.31 3.09
CA PRO A 24 3.31 21.60 4.35
C PRO A 24 2.41 22.30 5.37
N ALA A 25 1.66 23.30 4.96
CA ALA A 25 0.80 24.08 5.84
C ALA A 25 -0.41 23.26 6.33
N VAL A 26 -1.00 22.44 5.46
CA VAL A 26 -2.15 21.60 5.79
C VAL A 26 -1.75 20.49 6.77
N ILE A 27 -0.66 19.80 6.48
CA ILE A 27 -0.14 18.71 7.35
C ILE A 27 0.34 19.27 8.69
N SER A 28 1.01 20.45 8.71
CA SER A 28 1.42 21.12 9.96
C SER A 28 0.22 21.40 10.88
N ARG A 29 -0.86 21.96 10.31
CA ARG A 29 -2.09 22.25 11.06
C ARG A 29 -2.72 20.98 11.62
N TRP A 30 -2.81 19.92 10.83
CA TRP A 30 -3.34 18.65 11.30
C TRP A 30 -2.45 18.02 12.36
N LEU A 31 -1.13 17.98 12.15
CA LEU A 31 -0.20 17.46 13.13
C LEU A 31 -0.29 18.19 14.47
N SER A 32 -0.56 19.49 14.48
CA SER A 32 -0.75 20.24 15.72
C SER A 32 -1.96 19.76 16.54
N SER A 33 -2.94 19.11 15.90
CA SER A 33 -4.10 18.54 16.60
C SER A 33 -3.84 17.14 17.18
N VAL A 34 -2.82 16.43 16.70
CA VAL A 34 -2.50 15.06 17.12
C VAL A 34 -1.19 14.96 17.90
N LEU A 35 -0.33 15.98 17.85
CA LEU A 35 0.91 16.03 18.62
C LEU A 35 0.65 16.39 20.09
N PRO A 36 1.43 15.84 21.03
CA PRO A 36 1.34 16.21 22.43
C PRO A 36 1.49 17.72 22.66
N GLY A 37 0.63 18.28 23.49
CA GLY A 37 0.67 19.71 23.86
C GLY A 37 0.28 20.67 22.73
N GLY A 38 -0.27 20.21 21.62
CA GLY A 38 -0.68 21.07 20.51
C GLY A 38 0.48 21.73 19.80
N ALA A 39 1.67 21.11 19.81
CA ALA A 39 2.85 21.65 19.13
C ALA A 39 2.55 21.86 17.65
N ALA A 40 2.86 23.04 17.14
CA ALA A 40 2.76 23.35 15.71
C ALA A 40 4.10 23.03 15.02
N PRO A 41 4.21 21.91 14.26
CA PRO A 41 5.46 21.55 13.63
C PRO A 41 5.73 22.39 12.38
N GLU A 42 6.99 22.69 12.13
CA GLU A 42 7.45 23.06 10.81
C GLU A 42 7.49 21.80 9.93
N VAL A 43 6.76 21.81 8.83
CA VAL A 43 6.70 20.67 7.88
C VAL A 43 7.36 21.09 6.57
N THR A 44 8.26 20.25 6.07
CA THR A 44 8.85 20.34 4.74
C THR A 44 8.55 19.06 3.96
N VAL A 45 8.10 19.20 2.71
CA VAL A 45 7.85 18.07 1.80
C VAL A 45 9.06 17.96 0.86
N GLU A 46 9.61 16.74 0.73
CA GLU A 46 10.66 16.49 -0.24
C GLU A 46 10.01 16.37 -1.62
N SER A 47 10.37 17.28 -2.55
CA SER A 47 9.92 17.19 -3.94
C SER A 47 10.62 16.05 -4.66
N GLY A 48 9.87 15.24 -5.42
CA GLY A 48 10.44 14.28 -6.37
C GLY A 48 10.46 12.83 -5.89
N VAL A 49 9.50 12.43 -5.06
CA VAL A 49 9.22 11.01 -4.96
C VAL A 49 8.43 10.63 -6.21
N ASP A 50 9.16 10.11 -7.21
CA ASP A 50 8.55 9.33 -8.26
C ASP A 50 7.90 8.13 -7.59
N SER A 51 6.64 8.30 -7.17
CA SER A 51 5.87 7.17 -6.66
C SER A 51 5.58 6.26 -7.86
N THR A 52 6.38 5.22 -8.00
CA THR A 52 6.12 4.15 -8.97
C THR A 52 4.86 3.35 -8.63
N GLY A 53 4.26 3.61 -7.46
CA GLY A 53 3.05 2.95 -7.00
C GLY A 53 1.77 3.56 -7.59
N MET A 54 1.11 2.82 -8.48
CA MET A 54 -0.17 3.22 -9.08
C MET A 54 -1.37 3.20 -8.10
N SER A 55 -1.23 2.66 -6.90
CA SER A 55 -2.38 2.41 -6.01
C SER A 55 -2.62 3.48 -4.95
N SER A 56 -1.59 4.18 -4.50
CA SER A 56 -1.69 5.27 -3.51
C SER A 56 -0.47 6.16 -3.60
N GLU A 57 -0.67 7.44 -3.30
CA GLU A 57 0.39 8.42 -3.32
C GLU A 57 1.32 8.22 -2.11
N THR A 58 2.62 8.38 -2.33
CA THR A 58 3.65 8.32 -1.29
C THR A 58 4.37 9.67 -1.23
N ILE A 59 4.28 10.35 -0.09
CA ILE A 59 4.87 11.67 0.12
C ILE A 59 5.88 11.56 1.24
N ILE A 60 7.14 11.95 0.98
CA ILE A 60 8.17 12.03 2.02
C ILE A 60 8.17 13.46 2.58
N LEU A 61 8.15 13.56 3.90
CA LEU A 61 8.16 14.83 4.60
C LEU A 61 9.04 14.78 5.85
N THR A 62 9.51 15.94 6.27
CA THR A 62 10.19 16.13 7.55
C THR A 62 9.37 17.10 8.40
N ALA A 63 9.06 16.69 9.63
CA ALA A 63 8.38 17.51 10.63
C ALA A 63 9.35 17.87 11.77
N ARG A 64 9.36 19.14 12.20
CA ARG A 64 10.16 19.64 13.33
C ARG A 64 9.26 20.36 14.31
N TRP A 65 9.37 20.04 15.60
CA TRP A 65 8.61 20.70 16.66
C TRP A 65 9.37 20.72 17.98
N GLN A 66 8.86 21.49 18.93
CA GLN A 66 9.36 21.48 20.30
C GLN A 66 8.46 20.60 21.17
N GLN A 67 9.07 19.73 21.96
CA GLN A 67 8.37 18.91 22.93
C GLN A 67 9.21 18.80 24.21
N ASP A 68 8.64 19.16 25.34
CA ASP A 68 9.32 19.13 26.67
C ASP A 68 10.69 19.83 26.67
N GLY A 69 10.76 20.99 25.98
CA GLY A 69 11.99 21.78 25.85
C GLY A 69 13.07 21.19 24.92
N ARG A 70 12.73 20.13 24.18
CA ARG A 70 13.62 19.49 23.19
C ARG A 70 13.11 19.70 21.79
N SER A 71 14.04 19.97 20.87
CA SER A 71 13.74 19.99 19.45
C SER A 71 13.64 18.54 18.94
N ILE A 72 12.49 18.18 18.40
CA ILE A 72 12.24 16.88 17.73
C ILE A 72 12.26 17.14 16.25
N GLN A 73 12.97 16.30 15.51
CA GLN A 73 12.91 16.23 14.05
C GLN A 73 12.60 14.79 13.64
N GLN A 74 11.61 14.63 12.79
CA GLN A 74 11.20 13.30 12.32
C GLN A 74 10.99 13.31 10.82
N LYS A 75 11.63 12.38 10.12
CA LYS A 75 11.38 12.10 8.71
C LYS A 75 10.28 11.06 8.62
N LEU A 76 9.26 11.35 7.82
CA LEU A 76 8.02 10.58 7.74
C LEU A 76 7.65 10.29 6.29
N VAL A 77 6.86 9.26 6.12
CA VAL A 77 6.19 8.93 4.85
C VAL A 77 4.69 9.03 5.06
N ALA A 78 4.04 9.83 4.22
CA ALA A 78 2.58 9.83 4.11
C ALA A 78 2.15 8.86 3.00
N ARG A 79 1.23 7.94 3.36
CA ARG A 79 0.47 7.14 2.39
C ARG A 79 -0.90 7.79 2.24
N VAL A 80 -1.23 8.25 1.04
CA VAL A 80 -2.43 9.03 0.77
C VAL A 80 -3.27 8.32 -0.28
N ALA A 81 -4.57 8.20 -0.05
CA ALA A 81 -5.48 7.67 -1.06
C ALA A 81 -5.53 8.61 -2.28
N PRO A 82 -5.71 8.10 -3.50
CA PRO A 82 -5.83 8.94 -4.68
C PRO A 82 -6.98 9.94 -4.55
N ALA A 83 -6.84 11.09 -5.18
CA ALA A 83 -7.91 12.07 -5.24
C ALA A 83 -9.04 11.57 -6.18
N ALA A 84 -10.22 12.19 -6.08
CA ALA A 84 -11.37 11.78 -6.88
C ALA A 84 -11.15 11.98 -8.40
N GLU A 85 -10.25 12.90 -8.75
CA GLU A 85 -9.87 13.23 -10.13
C GLU A 85 -8.81 12.28 -10.70
N ASP A 86 -8.14 11.54 -9.84
CA ASP A 86 -7.12 10.56 -10.24
C ASP A 86 -7.80 9.27 -10.73
N VAL A 87 -7.12 8.52 -11.58
CA VAL A 87 -7.64 7.22 -12.04
C VAL A 87 -7.36 6.16 -10.96
N PRO A 88 -8.39 5.69 -10.23
CA PRO A 88 -8.20 4.74 -9.17
C PRO A 88 -7.91 3.34 -9.72
N VAL A 89 -6.95 2.64 -9.12
CA VAL A 89 -6.65 1.22 -9.42
C VAL A 89 -7.62 0.28 -8.70
N PHE A 90 -8.14 0.71 -7.56
CA PHE A 90 -9.09 -0.06 -6.75
C PHE A 90 -10.39 0.73 -6.53
N PRO A 91 -11.53 0.03 -6.42
CA PRO A 91 -12.81 0.69 -6.13
C PRO A 91 -12.85 1.34 -4.74
N THR A 92 -12.03 0.88 -3.82
CA THR A 92 -11.92 1.41 -2.45
C THR A 92 -10.49 1.31 -1.94
N TYR A 93 -10.09 2.32 -1.16
CA TYR A 93 -8.78 2.40 -0.52
C TYR A 93 -8.94 2.32 0.99
N ARG A 94 -8.64 1.16 1.57
CA ARG A 94 -8.72 0.90 3.00
C ARG A 94 -7.37 1.18 3.67
N LEU A 95 -6.99 2.47 3.74
CA LEU A 95 -5.76 2.89 4.41
C LEU A 95 -5.79 2.63 5.92
N ASP A 96 -6.98 2.61 6.52
CA ASP A 96 -7.21 2.17 7.88
C ASP A 96 -6.77 0.71 8.10
N HIS A 97 -7.09 -0.19 7.18
CA HIS A 97 -6.63 -1.57 7.22
C HIS A 97 -5.11 -1.67 7.03
N GLN A 98 -4.53 -0.91 6.10
CA GLN A 98 -3.07 -0.90 5.90
C GLN A 98 -2.35 -0.42 7.17
N PHE A 99 -2.82 0.67 7.78
CA PHE A 99 -2.29 1.19 9.03
C PHE A 99 -2.33 0.13 10.13
N GLU A 100 -3.48 -0.51 10.32
CA GLU A 100 -3.69 -1.48 11.38
C GLU A 100 -2.87 -2.77 11.17
N VAL A 101 -2.75 -3.25 9.92
CA VAL A 101 -1.88 -4.40 9.60
C VAL A 101 -0.42 -4.07 9.95
N ILE A 102 0.11 -2.93 9.50
CA ILE A 102 1.50 -2.55 9.79
C ILE A 102 1.73 -2.42 11.30
N ARG A 103 0.77 -1.83 12.02
CA ARG A 103 0.83 -1.70 13.49
C ARG A 103 0.89 -3.06 14.16
N LEU A 104 -0.03 -3.96 13.84
CA LEU A 104 -0.12 -5.29 14.44
C LEU A 104 1.09 -6.16 14.10
N VAL A 105 1.55 -6.15 12.85
CA VAL A 105 2.78 -6.88 12.46
C VAL A 105 3.98 -6.39 13.26
N GLY A 106 4.15 -5.08 13.42
CA GLY A 106 5.24 -4.51 14.22
C GLY A 106 5.13 -4.78 15.72
N GLU A 107 3.93 -5.04 16.25
CA GLU A 107 3.71 -5.38 17.67
C GLU A 107 3.83 -6.88 17.94
N LEU A 108 3.46 -7.72 16.98
CA LEU A 108 3.36 -9.17 17.16
C LEU A 108 4.58 -9.94 16.64
N THR A 109 5.44 -9.30 15.85
CA THR A 109 6.56 -9.96 15.19
C THR A 109 7.81 -9.09 15.15
N ASP A 110 8.94 -9.72 14.83
CA ASP A 110 10.22 -9.03 14.55
C ASP A 110 10.39 -8.68 13.06
N VAL A 111 9.33 -8.79 12.24
CA VAL A 111 9.38 -8.36 10.84
C VAL A 111 9.63 -6.85 10.79
N PRO A 112 10.66 -6.39 10.07
CA PRO A 112 11.03 -4.98 10.03
C PRO A 112 10.01 -4.18 9.19
N VAL A 113 8.97 -3.68 9.84
CA VAL A 113 7.98 -2.78 9.26
C VAL A 113 8.18 -1.35 9.78
N PRO A 114 7.87 -0.31 9.00
CA PRO A 114 7.92 1.06 9.47
C PRO A 114 6.93 1.26 10.63
N ARG A 115 7.30 2.01 11.64
CA ARG A 115 6.36 2.36 12.71
C ARG A 115 5.32 3.33 12.18
N VAL A 116 4.05 2.94 12.21
CA VAL A 116 2.93 3.84 11.92
C VAL A 116 2.71 4.81 13.07
N ARG A 117 2.37 6.07 12.76
CA ARG A 117 2.31 7.16 13.75
C ARG A 117 0.89 7.69 13.95
N TRP A 118 0.31 8.24 12.91
CA TRP A 118 -1.00 8.89 12.97
C TRP A 118 -1.77 8.58 11.69
N ILE A 119 -3.07 8.49 11.81
CA ILE A 119 -3.98 8.26 10.69
C ILE A 119 -5.09 9.30 10.67
N GLU A 120 -5.47 9.73 9.47
CA GLU A 120 -6.63 10.56 9.17
C GLU A 120 -7.54 9.75 8.24
N THR A 121 -8.75 9.44 8.70
CA THR A 121 -9.67 8.52 8.01
C THR A 121 -10.83 9.20 7.33
N THR A 122 -11.09 10.49 7.64
CA THR A 122 -12.28 11.22 7.16
C THR A 122 -12.09 11.80 5.76
N GLY A 123 -10.84 12.11 5.41
CA GLY A 123 -10.51 12.86 4.20
C GLY A 123 -10.65 14.39 4.35
N ASP A 124 -10.99 14.90 5.54
CA ASP A 124 -11.22 16.33 5.74
C ASP A 124 -9.94 17.19 5.58
N VAL A 125 -8.78 16.57 5.75
CA VAL A 125 -7.49 17.29 5.76
C VAL A 125 -6.90 17.43 4.35
N LEU A 126 -6.83 16.33 3.60
CA LEU A 126 -6.23 16.28 2.26
C LEU A 126 -7.23 15.98 1.13
N GLY A 127 -8.53 16.00 1.43
CA GLY A 127 -9.59 15.57 0.49
C GLY A 127 -9.76 14.05 0.41
N THR A 128 -8.82 13.30 0.96
CA THR A 128 -8.82 11.83 0.99
C THR A 128 -8.12 11.33 2.24
N PRO A 129 -8.44 10.12 2.75
CA PRO A 129 -7.76 9.51 3.89
C PRO A 129 -6.25 9.37 3.66
N PHE A 130 -5.48 9.47 4.75
CA PHE A 130 -4.04 9.22 4.73
C PHE A 130 -3.54 8.77 6.10
N PHE A 131 -2.32 8.21 6.14
CA PHE A 131 -1.61 7.97 7.39
C PHE A 131 -0.13 8.31 7.26
N LEU A 132 0.50 8.58 8.40
CA LEU A 132 1.93 8.82 8.51
C LEU A 132 2.62 7.64 9.19
N MET A 133 3.80 7.30 8.66
CA MET A 133 4.71 6.30 9.25
C MET A 133 6.15 6.83 9.22
N ASP A 134 7.02 6.20 10.01
CA ASP A 134 8.44 6.54 9.99
C ASP A 134 9.06 6.26 8.62
N TYR A 135 9.91 7.15 8.17
CA TYR A 135 10.75 6.89 7.00
C TYR A 135 11.84 5.88 7.37
N VAL A 136 11.95 4.83 6.56
CA VAL A 136 13.03 3.84 6.69
C VAL A 136 14.02 4.07 5.56
N GLU A 137 15.27 4.31 5.91
CA GLU A 137 16.35 4.43 4.93
C GLU A 137 16.64 3.08 4.28
N GLY A 138 16.82 3.09 2.96
CA GLY A 138 17.13 1.89 2.21
C GLY A 138 17.02 2.08 0.71
N VAL A 139 17.37 1.03 -0.02
CA VAL A 139 17.24 0.97 -1.47
C VAL A 139 16.18 -0.06 -1.82
N VAL A 140 15.17 0.37 -2.55
CA VAL A 140 14.09 -0.50 -3.00
C VAL A 140 14.50 -1.17 -4.32
N PRO A 141 14.28 -2.49 -4.47
CA PRO A 141 14.41 -3.12 -5.78
C PRO A 141 13.48 -2.44 -6.81
N PRO A 142 13.91 -2.23 -8.05
CA PRO A 142 13.08 -1.57 -9.04
C PRO A 142 11.85 -2.41 -9.39
N ASP A 143 10.71 -1.74 -9.60
CA ASP A 143 9.40 -2.36 -9.85
C ASP A 143 9.01 -2.36 -11.34
N VAL A 144 9.93 -2.07 -12.25
CA VAL A 144 9.64 -1.91 -13.69
C VAL A 144 9.73 -3.20 -14.48
N MET A 145 10.49 -4.16 -14.03
CA MET A 145 10.68 -5.53 -14.57
C MET A 145 11.03 -6.42 -13.40
N PRO A 146 11.01 -7.74 -13.51
CA PRO A 146 11.56 -8.55 -12.44
C PRO A 146 12.97 -8.04 -12.11
N TYR A 147 13.15 -7.54 -10.91
CA TYR A 147 14.43 -6.93 -10.44
C TYR A 147 15.61 -7.92 -10.46
N THR A 148 15.35 -9.17 -10.79
CA THR A 148 16.37 -10.22 -10.93
C THR A 148 17.15 -10.14 -12.24
N PHE A 149 16.75 -9.28 -13.17
CA PHE A 149 17.48 -9.06 -14.43
C PHE A 149 17.28 -7.61 -14.94
N GLY A 150 18.10 -7.21 -15.90
CA GLY A 150 18.15 -5.83 -16.40
C GLY A 150 19.19 -4.99 -15.67
N ASP A 151 19.31 -3.73 -16.05
CA ASP A 151 20.27 -2.78 -15.51
C ASP A 151 19.77 -2.20 -14.18
N ASN A 152 20.07 -2.88 -13.09
CA ASN A 152 19.68 -2.40 -11.76
C ASN A 152 20.65 -2.92 -10.68
N TRP A 153 20.67 -2.21 -9.54
CA TRP A 153 21.56 -2.47 -8.44
C TRP A 153 21.48 -3.91 -7.88
N PHE A 154 20.32 -4.55 -7.95
CA PHE A 154 20.14 -5.91 -7.43
C PHE A 154 20.68 -6.95 -8.42
N ALA A 155 20.42 -6.80 -9.72
CA ALA A 155 20.95 -7.68 -10.75
C ALA A 155 22.48 -7.61 -10.78
N ASP A 156 23.07 -6.42 -10.54
CA ASP A 156 24.51 -6.19 -10.48
C ASP A 156 25.15 -6.61 -9.16
N ALA A 157 24.34 -6.89 -8.13
CA ALA A 157 24.85 -7.27 -6.82
C ALA A 157 25.51 -8.67 -6.85
N PRO A 158 26.54 -8.92 -6.01
CA PRO A 158 27.11 -10.25 -5.86
C PRO A 158 26.05 -11.30 -5.48
N ALA A 159 26.18 -12.53 -5.99
CA ALA A 159 25.24 -13.62 -5.77
C ALA A 159 24.92 -13.87 -4.27
N GLU A 160 25.91 -13.64 -3.39
CA GLU A 160 25.71 -13.73 -1.95
C GLU A 160 24.69 -12.69 -1.43
N ARG A 161 24.75 -11.45 -1.95
CA ARG A 161 23.79 -10.39 -1.58
C ARG A 161 22.40 -10.65 -2.15
N GLN A 162 22.32 -11.16 -3.38
CA GLN A 162 21.04 -11.58 -3.97
C GLN A 162 20.41 -12.69 -3.14
N ARG A 163 21.22 -13.69 -2.73
CA ARG A 163 20.75 -14.78 -1.85
C ARG A 163 20.32 -14.27 -0.47
N GLN A 164 21.06 -13.34 0.10
CA GLN A 164 20.71 -12.73 1.40
C GLN A 164 19.33 -12.05 1.36
N LEU A 165 19.02 -11.30 0.28
CA LEU A 165 17.70 -10.68 0.13
C LEU A 165 16.59 -11.74 0.00
N GLN A 166 16.83 -12.78 -0.81
CA GLN A 166 15.88 -13.89 -0.96
C GLN A 166 15.58 -14.57 0.38
N ASP A 167 16.61 -14.94 1.12
CA ASP A 167 16.48 -15.65 2.40
C ASP A 167 15.78 -14.77 3.44
N ALA A 168 16.10 -13.46 3.50
CA ALA A 168 15.44 -12.50 4.38
C ALA A 168 13.96 -12.33 4.04
N THR A 169 13.61 -12.29 2.75
CA THR A 169 12.22 -12.18 2.29
C THR A 169 11.41 -13.42 2.68
N VAL A 170 11.98 -14.62 2.47
CA VAL A 170 11.33 -15.88 2.86
C VAL A 170 11.16 -15.97 4.38
N ALA A 171 12.19 -15.56 5.15
CA ALA A 171 12.13 -15.55 6.62
C ALA A 171 11.03 -14.59 7.13
N ALA A 172 10.93 -13.39 6.54
CA ALA A 172 9.86 -12.45 6.90
C ALA A 172 8.46 -13.03 6.61
N LEU A 173 8.29 -13.67 5.45
CA LEU A 173 7.03 -14.33 5.10
C LEU A 173 6.68 -15.47 6.05
N ALA A 174 7.66 -16.31 6.41
CA ALA A 174 7.46 -17.39 7.37
C ALA A 174 7.08 -16.86 8.76
N THR A 175 7.68 -15.76 9.18
CA THR A 175 7.33 -15.09 10.45
C THR A 175 5.90 -14.55 10.43
N LEU A 176 5.46 -13.93 9.33
CA LEU A 176 4.07 -13.47 9.17
C LEU A 176 3.08 -14.65 9.24
N HIS A 177 3.40 -15.76 8.58
CA HIS A 177 2.55 -16.95 8.60
C HIS A 177 2.52 -17.66 9.95
N SER A 178 3.46 -17.39 10.87
CA SER A 178 3.48 -17.97 12.22
C SER A 178 2.76 -17.11 13.26
N ILE A 179 2.11 -16.01 12.89
CA ILE A 179 1.30 -15.21 13.83
C ILE A 179 0.15 -16.07 14.34
N PRO A 180 0.08 -16.34 15.66
CA PRO A 180 -0.97 -17.18 16.22
C PRO A 180 -2.32 -16.48 16.15
N ASN A 181 -3.39 -17.27 15.96
CA ASN A 181 -4.76 -16.75 15.93
C ASN A 181 -4.97 -15.60 14.92
N ALA A 182 -4.28 -15.65 13.77
CA ALA A 182 -4.25 -14.60 12.76
C ALA A 182 -5.67 -14.24 12.25
N GLN A 183 -6.57 -15.21 12.14
CA GLN A 183 -7.96 -14.97 11.70
C GLN A 183 -8.71 -14.01 12.63
N ASN A 184 -8.57 -14.14 13.94
CA ASN A 184 -9.20 -13.24 14.89
C ASN A 184 -8.47 -11.90 14.97
N THR A 185 -7.13 -11.93 14.99
CA THR A 185 -6.29 -10.74 15.06
C THR A 185 -6.52 -9.82 13.86
N PHE A 186 -6.63 -10.37 12.66
CA PHE A 186 -6.83 -9.64 11.42
C PHE A 186 -8.27 -9.75 10.88
N SER A 187 -9.26 -10.01 11.76
CA SER A 187 -10.66 -10.20 11.36
C SER A 187 -11.25 -9.00 10.59
N PHE A 188 -10.72 -7.79 10.80
CA PHE A 188 -11.09 -6.60 10.03
C PHE A 188 -10.76 -6.68 8.53
N LEU A 189 -9.85 -7.59 8.12
CA LEU A 189 -9.55 -7.86 6.71
C LEU A 189 -10.59 -8.75 6.04
N THR A 190 -11.48 -9.36 6.80
CA THR A 190 -12.51 -10.25 6.26
C THR A 190 -13.47 -9.46 5.39
N GLN A 191 -13.56 -9.84 4.12
CA GLN A 191 -14.45 -9.23 3.14
C GLN A 191 -15.59 -10.21 2.78
N GLY A 192 -16.74 -9.64 2.38
CA GLY A 192 -17.86 -10.45 1.92
C GLY A 192 -18.72 -11.02 3.04
N ARG A 193 -19.49 -12.07 2.70
CA ARG A 193 -20.44 -12.71 3.64
C ARG A 193 -19.70 -13.63 4.60
N THR A 194 -20.05 -13.58 5.86
CA THR A 194 -19.46 -14.43 6.90
C THR A 194 -19.74 -15.95 6.69
N SER A 195 -20.74 -16.28 5.88
CA SER A 195 -21.06 -17.67 5.49
C SER A 195 -20.18 -18.24 4.40
N ASP A 196 -19.39 -17.39 3.70
CA ASP A 196 -18.55 -17.85 2.60
C ASP A 196 -17.17 -18.27 3.14
N THR A 197 -16.56 -19.25 2.49
CA THR A 197 -15.15 -19.60 2.78
C THR A 197 -14.23 -18.44 2.38
N THR A 198 -13.03 -18.39 2.94
CA THR A 198 -12.02 -17.38 2.61
C THR A 198 -11.72 -17.38 1.10
N LEU A 199 -11.66 -18.56 0.48
CA LEU A 199 -11.43 -18.69 -0.95
C LEU A 199 -12.58 -18.11 -1.78
N HIS A 200 -13.85 -18.35 -1.41
CA HIS A 200 -15.01 -17.76 -2.07
C HIS A 200 -15.03 -16.23 -1.93
N ARG A 201 -14.73 -15.72 -0.74
CA ARG A 201 -14.64 -14.27 -0.52
C ARG A 201 -13.58 -13.63 -1.40
N HIS A 202 -12.40 -14.27 -1.50
CA HIS A 202 -11.32 -13.78 -2.36
C HIS A 202 -11.70 -13.82 -3.85
N PHE A 203 -12.29 -14.91 -4.32
CA PHE A 203 -12.80 -15.03 -5.69
C PHE A 203 -13.82 -13.92 -6.02
N ASN A 204 -14.79 -13.72 -5.15
CA ASN A 204 -15.82 -12.69 -5.32
C ASN A 204 -15.20 -11.27 -5.33
N TRP A 205 -14.19 -11.03 -4.49
CA TRP A 205 -13.46 -9.77 -4.49
C TRP A 205 -12.70 -9.54 -5.80
N VAL A 206 -11.98 -10.56 -6.31
CA VAL A 206 -11.28 -10.48 -7.61
C VAL A 206 -12.27 -10.23 -8.75
N ARG A 207 -13.44 -10.90 -8.71
CA ARG A 207 -14.49 -10.69 -9.71
C ARG A 207 -15.02 -9.25 -9.66
N SER A 208 -15.31 -8.73 -8.49
CA SER A 208 -15.79 -7.36 -8.32
C SER A 208 -14.75 -6.33 -8.75
N TRP A 209 -13.46 -6.59 -8.45
CA TRP A 209 -12.38 -5.73 -8.94
C TRP A 209 -12.27 -5.74 -10.47
N TYR A 210 -12.38 -6.91 -11.09
CA TYR A 210 -12.39 -7.02 -12.54
C TYR A 210 -13.58 -6.27 -13.15
N ASP A 211 -14.78 -6.40 -12.58
CA ASP A 211 -15.97 -5.67 -13.04
C ASP A 211 -15.75 -4.15 -13.01
N PHE A 212 -15.15 -3.65 -11.95
CA PHE A 212 -14.72 -2.25 -11.82
C PHE A 212 -13.66 -1.87 -12.87
N ALA A 213 -12.62 -2.69 -13.03
CA ALA A 213 -11.50 -2.40 -13.92
C ALA A 213 -11.88 -2.34 -15.40
N VAL A 214 -12.93 -3.08 -15.82
CA VAL A 214 -13.39 -3.12 -17.22
C VAL A 214 -14.58 -2.20 -17.49
N GLU A 215 -15.02 -1.42 -16.50
CA GLU A 215 -16.12 -0.49 -16.67
C GLU A 215 -15.83 0.51 -17.80
N GLY A 216 -16.66 0.52 -18.83
CA GLY A 216 -16.53 1.39 -19.99
C GLY A 216 -15.50 0.99 -21.05
N ILE A 217 -14.67 -0.05 -20.81
CA ILE A 217 -13.64 -0.50 -21.79
C ILE A 217 -13.90 -1.88 -22.40
N GLY A 218 -14.87 -2.62 -21.88
CA GLY A 218 -15.24 -3.94 -22.36
C GLY A 218 -14.53 -5.11 -21.69
N ARG A 219 -15.17 -6.27 -21.68
CA ARG A 219 -14.74 -7.48 -20.98
C ARG A 219 -13.79 -8.32 -21.82
N SER A 220 -12.81 -8.94 -21.17
CA SER A 220 -11.92 -9.92 -21.82
C SER A 220 -12.60 -11.29 -21.91
N PRO A 221 -12.81 -11.86 -23.11
CA PRO A 221 -13.39 -13.19 -23.25
C PRO A 221 -12.55 -14.29 -22.58
N LEU A 222 -11.23 -14.10 -22.47
CA LEU A 222 -10.35 -15.04 -21.77
C LEU A 222 -10.61 -15.03 -20.27
N LEU A 223 -10.69 -13.86 -19.68
CA LEU A 223 -10.92 -13.73 -18.22
C LEU A 223 -12.34 -14.22 -17.85
N GLU A 224 -13.36 -13.93 -18.66
CA GLU A 224 -14.71 -14.45 -18.43
C GLU A 224 -14.72 -15.98 -18.41
N ARG A 225 -14.12 -16.63 -19.41
CA ARG A 225 -13.99 -18.10 -19.42
C ARG A 225 -13.18 -18.64 -18.25
N SER A 226 -12.17 -17.90 -17.78
CA SER A 226 -11.39 -18.29 -16.62
C SER A 226 -12.22 -18.27 -15.35
N PHE A 227 -13.04 -17.26 -15.14
CA PHE A 227 -13.98 -17.20 -14.01
C PHE A 227 -15.02 -18.34 -14.07
N GLU A 228 -15.60 -18.58 -15.24
CA GLU A 228 -16.55 -19.70 -15.45
C GLU A 228 -15.88 -21.05 -15.16
N TRP A 229 -14.65 -21.23 -15.62
CA TRP A 229 -13.88 -22.46 -15.36
C TRP A 229 -13.60 -22.66 -13.88
N LEU A 230 -13.14 -21.63 -13.17
CA LEU A 230 -12.90 -21.68 -11.73
C LEU A 230 -14.18 -22.01 -10.96
N GLN A 231 -15.32 -21.42 -11.32
CA GLN A 231 -16.59 -21.72 -10.68
C GLN A 231 -17.05 -23.17 -10.91
N SER A 232 -16.83 -23.71 -12.13
CA SER A 232 -17.22 -25.09 -12.47
C SER A 232 -16.26 -26.16 -11.94
N HIS A 233 -15.03 -25.78 -11.55
CA HIS A 233 -14.00 -26.67 -11.01
C HIS A 233 -13.61 -26.25 -9.59
N TRP A 234 -14.58 -25.74 -8.83
CA TRP A 234 -14.32 -25.31 -7.47
C TRP A 234 -13.81 -26.50 -6.61
N PRO A 235 -12.74 -26.32 -5.82
CA PRO A 235 -12.28 -27.39 -4.94
C PRO A 235 -13.35 -27.73 -3.90
N ASP A 236 -13.43 -29.01 -3.52
CA ASP A 236 -14.32 -29.46 -2.45
C ASP A 236 -14.03 -28.69 -1.15
N ASP A 237 -15.06 -28.40 -0.36
CA ASP A 237 -14.98 -27.65 0.90
C ASP A 237 -13.96 -28.20 1.89
N ALA A 238 -13.61 -29.49 1.76
CA ALA A 238 -12.56 -30.12 2.55
C ALA A 238 -11.15 -29.58 2.24
N ALA A 239 -10.90 -29.11 1.00
CA ALA A 239 -9.64 -28.50 0.59
C ALA A 239 -9.60 -26.98 0.88
N ALA A 240 -10.75 -26.39 1.14
CA ALA A 240 -10.90 -24.96 1.46
C ALA A 240 -10.87 -24.68 2.98
N ARG A 241 -10.51 -25.69 3.80
CA ARG A 241 -10.35 -25.49 5.24
C ARG A 241 -9.20 -24.51 5.49
N GLU A 242 -9.53 -23.50 6.24
CA GLU A 242 -8.54 -22.54 6.73
C GLU A 242 -7.48 -23.30 7.54
N PRO A 243 -6.19 -23.03 7.37
CA PRO A 243 -5.18 -23.59 8.28
C PRO A 243 -5.48 -23.11 9.70
N ASP A 244 -5.38 -24.05 10.65
CA ASP A 244 -5.54 -23.79 12.09
C ASP A 244 -4.54 -22.75 12.61
#